data_e43136170a91590ed9facabd6b82643d
#
_entry.id   e43136170a91590ed9facabd6b82643d
#
_cell.length_a   1.000
_cell.length_b   1.000
_cell.length_c   1.000
_cell.angle_alpha   90.00
_cell.angle_beta   90.00
_cell.angle_gamma   90.00
#
_symmetry.space_group_name_H-M   'P 1'
#
loop_
_entity.id
_entity.type
_entity.pdbx_description
1 polymer ?
#
loop_
_entity_poly.entity_id
_entity_poly.type
_entity_poly.pdbx_seq_one_letter_code
_entity_poly.pdbx_strand_id
1 'polypeptide(L)'
;MNLDKVYVIDAESNGLVPESTKIWCMGIGWQNKEGSWVVKSTTNYDDMRKVLGNPENTVVCHNLIRFDVPLYEKHLGIKVQASLVDSLGLSWYLYPERGQGEHGLAVYGVEFGVLKTKVEDNQWTGLGKDKLDIINYYEGLNKQ
;
A
#
# COMPACT_ATOMS: atom_id res chain seq x y z
N MET A 1 11.17 17.39 5.97
CA MET A 1 10.00 16.66 5.41
C MET A 1 8.74 17.24 6.03
N ASN A 2 7.80 17.65 5.21
CA ASN A 2 6.49 18.09 5.70
C ASN A 2 5.63 16.84 5.92
N LEU A 3 5.43 16.45 7.18
CA LEU A 3 4.69 15.25 7.53
C LEU A 3 3.19 15.33 7.18
N ASP A 4 2.66 16.54 6.96
CA ASP A 4 1.28 16.75 6.55
C ASP A 4 0.95 16.20 5.15
N LYS A 5 1.98 15.83 4.38
CA LYS A 5 1.86 15.33 3.01
C LYS A 5 2.54 13.96 2.84
N VAL A 6 2.66 13.21 3.90
CA VAL A 6 3.19 11.84 3.89
C VAL A 6 2.04 10.85 4.00
N TYR A 7 1.95 9.98 3.03
CA TYR A 7 0.92 8.94 2.94
C TYR A 7 1.55 7.56 2.92
N VAL A 8 1.10 6.69 3.80
CA VAL A 8 1.39 5.25 3.71
C VAL A 8 0.32 4.63 2.82
N ILE A 9 0.73 3.95 1.78
CA ILE A 9 -0.19 3.37 0.80
C ILE A 9 0.06 1.88 0.62
N ASP A 10 -0.96 1.18 0.17
CA ASP A 10 -0.88 -0.20 -0.28
C ASP A 10 -1.94 -0.47 -1.33
N ALA A 11 -1.61 -1.25 -2.34
CA ALA A 11 -2.51 -1.56 -3.45
C ALA A 11 -2.99 -3.00 -3.38
N GLU A 12 -4.26 -3.20 -3.71
CA GLU A 12 -4.81 -4.51 -4.02
C GLU A 12 -5.24 -4.57 -5.48
N SER A 13 -4.83 -5.63 -6.15
CA SER A 13 -5.12 -5.85 -7.58
C SER A 13 -5.50 -7.30 -7.84
N ASN A 14 -5.98 -7.56 -9.05
CA ASN A 14 -6.36 -8.91 -9.44
C ASN A 14 -5.21 -9.76 -10.00
N GLY A 15 -3.99 -9.38 -9.75
CA GLY A 15 -2.80 -10.12 -10.16
C GLY A 15 -1.52 -9.31 -10.04
N LEU A 16 -0.42 -9.93 -10.39
CA LEU A 16 0.88 -9.26 -10.51
C LEU A 16 0.86 -8.26 -11.68
N VAL A 17 1.81 -7.34 -11.70
CA VAL A 17 1.80 -6.23 -12.67
C VAL A 17 1.59 -6.67 -14.12
N PRO A 18 2.28 -7.71 -14.64
CA PRO A 18 2.09 -8.11 -16.04
C PRO A 18 0.67 -8.61 -16.35
N GLU A 19 0.07 -9.38 -15.46
CA GLU A 19 -1.21 -10.05 -15.66
C GLU A 19 -2.41 -9.23 -15.17
N SER A 20 -2.18 -8.24 -14.31
CA SER A 20 -3.27 -7.47 -13.70
C SER A 20 -4.05 -6.66 -14.74
N THR A 21 -5.35 -6.65 -14.60
CA THR A 21 -6.27 -5.88 -15.43
C THR A 21 -6.93 -4.72 -14.69
N LYS A 22 -6.82 -4.71 -13.37
CA LYS A 22 -7.39 -3.63 -12.53
C LYS A 22 -6.74 -3.57 -11.16
N ILE A 23 -6.78 -2.37 -10.58
CA ILE A 23 -6.57 -2.15 -9.16
C ILE A 23 -7.95 -2.22 -8.49
N TRP A 24 -8.08 -3.05 -7.46
CA TRP A 24 -9.31 -3.13 -6.68
C TRP A 24 -9.46 -1.92 -5.77
N CYS A 25 -8.42 -1.66 -4.99
CA CYS A 25 -8.42 -0.50 -4.09
C CYS A 25 -6.99 -0.06 -3.76
N MET A 26 -6.89 1.15 -3.23
CA MET A 26 -5.70 1.67 -2.56
C MET A 26 -6.04 1.92 -1.10
N GLY A 27 -5.36 1.24 -0.20
CA GLY A 27 -5.31 1.61 1.21
C GLY A 27 -4.43 2.85 1.37
N ILE A 28 -4.84 3.79 2.19
CA ILE A 28 -4.10 5.04 2.42
C ILE A 28 -4.18 5.45 3.88
N GLY A 29 -3.04 5.75 4.48
CA GLY A 29 -2.92 6.21 5.85
C GLY A 29 -2.12 7.49 5.94
N TRP A 30 -2.51 8.38 6.82
CA TRP A 30 -1.79 9.61 7.12
C TRP A 30 -2.03 10.06 8.56
N GLN A 31 -1.16 10.93 9.05
CA GLN A 31 -1.40 11.59 10.34
C GLN A 31 -2.15 12.89 10.12
N ASN A 32 -3.22 13.10 10.91
CA ASN A 32 -3.91 14.37 10.94
C ASN A 32 -3.13 15.42 11.76
N LYS A 33 -3.67 16.63 11.87
CA LYS A 33 -3.02 17.73 12.58
C LYS A 33 -2.81 17.46 14.08
N GLU A 34 -3.66 16.62 14.67
CA GLU A 34 -3.55 16.19 16.07
C GLU A 34 -2.55 15.04 16.28
N GLY A 35 -1.91 14.55 15.19
CA GLY A 35 -0.98 13.43 15.23
C GLY A 35 -1.63 12.05 15.26
N SER A 36 -2.96 11.98 15.14
CA SER A 36 -3.68 10.70 15.04
C SER A 36 -3.63 10.13 13.63
N TRP A 37 -3.50 8.82 13.52
CA TRP A 37 -3.54 8.13 12.23
C TRP A 37 -4.97 8.05 11.71
N VAL A 38 -5.14 8.44 10.47
CA VAL A 38 -6.37 8.24 9.69
C VAL A 38 -6.07 7.22 8.61
N VAL A 39 -6.89 6.17 8.52
CA VAL A 39 -6.73 5.12 7.53
C VAL A 39 -8.02 4.95 6.77
N LYS A 40 -7.94 4.96 5.45
CA LYS A 40 -9.08 4.80 4.53
C LYS A 40 -8.68 3.93 3.35
N SER A 41 -9.69 3.53 2.58
CA SER A 41 -9.49 2.86 1.30
C SER A 41 -10.28 3.59 0.22
N THR A 42 -9.77 3.60 -0.99
CA THR A 42 -10.46 4.15 -2.15
C THR A 42 -10.42 3.18 -3.33
N THR A 43 -11.52 3.11 -4.06
CA THR A 43 -11.61 2.43 -5.36
C THR A 43 -11.60 3.42 -6.52
N ASN A 44 -11.60 4.72 -6.22
CA ASN A 44 -11.64 5.78 -7.20
C ASN A 44 -10.23 6.06 -7.74
N TYR A 45 -10.03 5.83 -9.02
CA TYR A 45 -8.75 6.06 -9.68
C TYR A 45 -8.34 7.53 -9.69
N ASP A 46 -9.29 8.46 -9.68
CA ASP A 46 -8.96 9.89 -9.62
C ASP A 46 -8.39 10.28 -8.26
N ASP A 47 -8.86 9.67 -7.18
CA ASP A 47 -8.25 9.87 -5.85
C ASP A 47 -6.82 9.34 -5.82
N MET A 48 -6.58 8.17 -6.41
CA MET A 48 -5.24 7.59 -6.53
C MET A 48 -4.32 8.50 -7.34
N ARG A 49 -4.81 9.04 -8.47
CA ARG A 49 -4.05 10.01 -9.29
C ARG A 49 -3.70 11.27 -8.55
N LYS A 50 -4.60 11.80 -7.72
CA LYS A 50 -4.34 13.00 -6.91
C LYS A 50 -3.22 12.77 -5.90
N VAL A 51 -3.19 11.62 -5.25
CA VAL A 51 -2.14 11.28 -4.28
C VAL A 51 -0.79 11.09 -4.98
N LEU A 52 -0.77 10.28 -6.03
CA LEU A 52 0.46 9.86 -6.70
C LEU A 52 1.01 10.88 -7.69
N GLY A 53 0.16 11.71 -8.26
CA GLY A 53 0.54 12.72 -9.24
C GLY A 53 1.01 14.05 -8.65
N ASN A 54 0.90 14.24 -7.35
CA ASN A 54 1.30 15.47 -6.69
C ASN A 54 2.76 15.40 -6.22
N PRO A 55 3.67 16.21 -6.80
CA PRO A 55 5.09 16.19 -6.42
C PRO A 55 5.36 16.68 -4.99
N GLU A 56 4.41 17.35 -4.36
CA GLU A 56 4.54 17.76 -2.96
C GLU A 56 4.27 16.62 -1.97
N ASN A 57 3.63 15.54 -2.43
CA ASN A 57 3.37 14.38 -1.59
C ASN A 57 4.59 13.47 -1.49
N THR A 58 4.69 12.78 -0.35
CA THR A 58 5.58 11.64 -0.16
C THR A 58 4.73 10.40 0.08
N VAL A 59 4.99 9.33 -0.64
CA VAL A 59 4.30 8.06 -0.45
C VAL A 59 5.27 7.01 0.07
N VAL A 60 4.82 6.27 1.07
CA VAL A 60 5.56 5.20 1.74
C VAL A 60 4.83 3.88 1.50
N CYS A 61 5.52 2.88 1.03
CA CYS A 61 4.96 1.56 0.82
C CYS A 61 6.07 0.50 0.87
N HIS A 62 5.73 -0.71 1.21
CA HIS A 62 6.66 -1.83 1.19
C HIS A 62 6.67 -2.47 -0.21
N ASN A 63 7.85 -2.56 -0.81
CA ASN A 63 8.05 -3.00 -2.21
C ASN A 63 7.42 -2.04 -3.25
N LEU A 64 7.43 -0.75 -2.94
CA LEU A 64 6.81 0.31 -3.73
C LEU A 64 7.35 0.39 -5.16
N ILE A 65 8.67 0.41 -5.30
CA ILE A 65 9.33 0.66 -6.59
C ILE A 65 9.14 -0.50 -7.56
N ARG A 66 9.18 -1.73 -7.07
CA ARG A 66 9.05 -2.92 -7.92
C ARG A 66 7.62 -3.32 -8.24
N PHE A 67 6.68 -3.02 -7.34
CA PHE A 67 5.30 -3.50 -7.49
C PHE A 67 4.30 -2.36 -7.62
N ASP A 68 4.13 -1.53 -6.59
CA ASP A 68 3.03 -0.55 -6.54
C ASP A 68 3.17 0.53 -7.60
N VAL A 69 4.36 1.11 -7.78
CA VAL A 69 4.57 2.16 -8.80
C VAL A 69 4.28 1.64 -10.20
N PRO A 70 4.84 0.52 -10.67
CA PRO A 70 4.50 -0.02 -11.99
C PRO A 70 3.01 -0.36 -12.12
N LEU A 71 2.38 -0.88 -11.07
CA LEU A 71 0.96 -1.19 -11.04
C LEU A 71 0.10 0.05 -11.25
N TYR A 72 0.36 1.11 -10.46
CA TYR A 72 -0.37 2.37 -10.57
C TYR A 72 -0.14 3.05 -11.92
N GLU A 73 1.10 3.11 -12.39
CA GLU A 73 1.40 3.73 -13.69
C GLU A 73 0.70 3.00 -14.84
N LYS A 74 0.64 1.66 -14.78
CA LYS A 74 -0.08 0.85 -15.77
C LYS A 74 -1.57 1.15 -15.82
N HIS A 75 -2.23 1.17 -14.66
CA HIS A 75 -3.69 1.26 -14.60
C HIS A 75 -4.23 2.68 -14.54
N LEU A 76 -3.46 3.63 -14.03
CA LEU A 76 -3.87 5.03 -13.94
C LEU A 76 -3.47 5.86 -15.15
N GLY A 77 -2.57 5.36 -15.98
CA GLY A 77 -2.08 6.08 -17.15
C GLY A 77 -1.30 7.34 -16.82
N ILE A 78 -0.63 7.37 -15.67
CA ILE A 78 0.18 8.50 -15.20
C ILE A 78 1.62 8.08 -14.94
N LYS A 79 2.49 9.08 -14.78
CA LYS A 79 3.79 8.92 -14.11
C LYS A 79 3.66 9.40 -12.67
N VAL A 80 4.12 8.59 -11.72
CA VAL A 80 4.12 8.97 -10.32
C VAL A 80 5.09 10.14 -10.11
N GLN A 81 4.59 11.24 -9.57
CA GLN A 81 5.37 12.46 -9.30
C GLN A 81 5.68 12.62 -7.81
N ALA A 82 4.94 11.98 -6.93
CA ALA A 82 5.20 11.99 -5.50
C ALA A 82 6.61 11.46 -5.19
N SER A 83 7.22 11.96 -4.13
CA SER A 83 8.45 11.39 -3.60
C SER A 83 8.19 9.99 -3.06
N LEU A 84 9.12 9.07 -3.32
CA LEU A 84 8.94 7.65 -3.01
C LEU A 84 9.82 7.24 -1.83
N VAL A 85 9.21 6.55 -0.86
CA VAL A 85 9.93 5.86 0.22
C VAL A 85 9.52 4.39 0.18
N ASP A 86 10.44 3.53 -0.23
CA ASP A 86 10.23 2.09 -0.25
C ASP A 86 10.79 1.47 1.04
N SER A 87 9.91 1.03 1.92
CA SER A 87 10.34 0.47 3.21
C SER A 87 11.05 -0.87 3.08
N LEU A 88 10.85 -1.61 1.98
CA LEU A 88 11.65 -2.80 1.68
C LEU A 88 13.11 -2.41 1.36
N GLY A 89 13.29 -1.41 0.51
CA GLY A 89 14.62 -0.86 0.20
C GLY A 89 15.33 -0.31 1.43
N LEU A 90 14.61 0.42 2.29
CA LEU A 90 15.15 0.90 3.56
C LEU A 90 15.56 -0.24 4.50
N SER A 91 14.77 -1.30 4.57
CA SER A 91 15.10 -2.48 5.38
C SER A 91 16.43 -3.11 4.96
N TRP A 92 16.63 -3.31 3.66
CA TRP A 92 17.90 -3.80 3.12
C TRP A 92 19.07 -2.87 3.37
N TYR A 93 18.85 -1.58 3.27
CA TYR A 93 19.89 -0.55 3.50
C TYR A 93 20.30 -0.46 4.97
N LEU A 94 19.31 -0.45 5.88
CA LEU A 94 19.56 -0.26 7.32
C LEU A 94 20.00 -1.55 8.02
N TYR A 95 19.53 -2.69 7.54
CA TYR A 95 19.74 -4.01 8.16
C TYR A 95 20.23 -5.04 7.16
N PRO A 96 21.38 -4.80 6.49
CA PRO A 96 21.87 -5.71 5.44
C PRO A 96 22.22 -7.12 5.97
N GLU A 97 22.42 -7.24 7.28
CA GLU A 97 22.68 -8.52 7.95
C GLU A 97 21.47 -9.44 8.04
N ARG A 98 20.25 -8.93 7.83
CA ARG A 98 19.04 -9.77 7.78
C ARG A 98 19.09 -10.68 6.56
N GLY A 99 18.67 -11.93 6.76
CA GLY A 99 18.60 -12.92 5.69
C GLY A 99 17.47 -12.61 4.69
N GLN A 100 17.55 -13.27 3.55
CA GLN A 100 16.49 -13.25 2.56
C GLN A 100 15.19 -13.76 3.20
N GLY A 101 14.10 -13.01 3.05
CA GLY A 101 12.81 -13.31 3.69
C GLY A 101 12.60 -12.65 5.04
N GLU A 102 13.64 -12.05 5.65
CA GLU A 102 13.52 -11.35 6.94
C GLU A 102 13.19 -9.85 6.79
N HIS A 103 13.09 -9.37 5.57
CA HIS A 103 12.74 -7.97 5.25
C HIS A 103 11.24 -7.78 4.96
N GLY A 104 10.44 -8.85 4.99
CA GLY A 104 9.01 -8.78 4.70
C GLY A 104 8.19 -8.12 5.82
N LEU A 105 7.05 -7.52 5.44
CA LEU A 105 6.15 -6.90 6.42
C LEU A 105 5.65 -7.86 7.49
N ALA A 106 5.44 -9.13 7.15
CA ALA A 106 4.99 -10.12 8.12
C ALA A 106 6.01 -10.34 9.25
N VAL A 107 7.30 -10.30 8.93
CA VAL A 107 8.38 -10.41 9.93
C VAL A 107 8.39 -9.17 10.85
N TYR A 108 8.34 -7.99 10.28
CA TYR A 108 8.22 -6.74 11.05
C TYR A 108 6.93 -6.72 11.88
N GLY A 109 5.83 -7.23 11.32
CA GLY A 109 4.58 -7.35 12.05
C GLY A 109 4.71 -8.15 13.34
N VAL A 110 5.41 -9.26 13.30
CA VAL A 110 5.71 -10.06 14.51
C VAL A 110 6.55 -9.25 15.50
N GLU A 111 7.61 -8.58 15.03
CA GLU A 111 8.49 -7.77 15.90
C GLU A 111 7.73 -6.61 16.57
N PHE A 112 6.80 -5.97 15.85
CA PHE A 112 6.03 -4.83 16.36
C PHE A 112 4.70 -5.22 16.99
N GLY A 113 4.36 -6.50 17.04
CA GLY A 113 3.11 -6.97 17.62
C GLY A 113 1.86 -6.70 16.77
N VAL A 114 2.04 -6.46 15.47
CA VAL A 114 0.95 -6.25 14.50
C VAL A 114 0.95 -7.41 13.51
N LEU A 115 0.16 -8.44 13.79
CA LEU A 115 0.14 -9.63 12.96
C LEU A 115 -0.65 -9.41 11.67
N LYS A 116 -0.09 -9.87 10.56
CA LYS A 116 -0.79 -9.88 9.28
C LYS A 116 -1.93 -10.90 9.33
N THR A 117 -3.14 -10.46 8.97
CA THR A 117 -4.26 -11.37 8.80
C THR A 117 -4.06 -12.18 7.52
N LYS A 118 -4.10 -13.50 7.65
CA LYS A 118 -4.01 -14.40 6.51
C LYS A 118 -5.37 -14.50 5.84
N VAL A 119 -5.39 -14.30 4.52
CA VAL A 119 -6.57 -14.49 3.67
C VAL A 119 -6.31 -15.66 2.74
N GLU A 120 -7.20 -16.63 2.73
CA GLU A 120 -7.11 -17.77 1.83
C GLU A 120 -7.47 -17.36 0.39
N ASP A 121 -6.85 -18.02 -0.60
CA ASP A 121 -7.02 -17.67 -2.02
C ASP A 121 -8.50 -17.68 -2.46
N ASN A 122 -9.30 -18.62 -1.93
CA ASN A 122 -10.73 -18.69 -2.23
C ASN A 122 -11.53 -17.51 -1.67
N GLN A 123 -11.08 -16.92 -0.57
CA GLN A 123 -11.68 -15.71 0.01
C GLN A 123 -11.41 -14.50 -0.88
N TRP A 124 -10.19 -14.37 -1.41
CA TRP A 124 -9.86 -13.35 -2.39
C TRP A 124 -10.71 -13.45 -3.65
N THR A 125 -10.95 -14.65 -4.14
CA THR A 125 -11.81 -14.89 -5.31
C THR A 125 -13.25 -14.43 -5.04
N GLY A 126 -13.78 -14.65 -3.84
CA GLY A 126 -15.08 -14.16 -3.41
C GLY A 126 -15.11 -12.63 -3.28
N LEU A 127 -14.11 -12.05 -2.60
CA LEU A 127 -13.98 -10.62 -2.38
C LEU A 127 -13.75 -9.84 -3.69
N GLY A 128 -13.07 -10.45 -4.65
CA GLY A 128 -12.79 -9.82 -5.94
C GLY A 128 -14.02 -9.53 -6.79
N LYS A 129 -15.19 -10.07 -6.43
CA LYS A 129 -16.46 -9.81 -7.11
C LYS A 129 -17.18 -8.58 -6.55
N ASP A 130 -16.93 -8.24 -5.31
CA ASP A 130 -17.53 -7.09 -4.64
C ASP A 130 -16.45 -6.16 -4.08
N LYS A 131 -16.34 -5.00 -4.70
CA LYS A 131 -15.38 -3.98 -4.27
C LYS A 131 -15.62 -3.49 -2.84
N LEU A 132 -16.87 -3.51 -2.40
CA LEU A 132 -17.24 -3.06 -1.06
C LEU A 132 -16.74 -4.03 0.01
N ASP A 133 -16.78 -5.32 -0.26
CA ASP A 133 -16.27 -6.33 0.66
C ASP A 133 -14.76 -6.21 0.83
N ILE A 134 -14.02 -5.91 -0.24
CA ILE A 134 -12.58 -5.65 -0.17
C ILE A 134 -12.29 -4.40 0.67
N ILE A 135 -13.04 -3.34 0.47
CA ILE A 135 -12.89 -2.10 1.25
C ILE A 135 -13.14 -2.37 2.73
N ASN A 136 -14.25 -3.02 3.03
CA ASN A 136 -14.64 -3.35 4.40
C ASN A 136 -13.60 -4.25 5.07
N TYR A 137 -13.06 -5.21 4.34
CA TYR A 137 -11.99 -6.07 4.80
C TYR A 137 -10.74 -5.26 5.14
N TYR A 138 -10.31 -4.37 4.24
CA TYR A 138 -9.13 -3.52 4.44
C TYR A 138 -9.30 -2.56 5.62
N GLU A 139 -10.45 -1.93 5.72
CA GLU A 139 -10.77 -1.04 6.84
C GLU A 139 -10.82 -1.81 8.16
N GLY A 140 -11.30 -3.04 8.15
CA GLY A 140 -11.29 -3.94 9.30
C GLY A 140 -9.88 -4.28 9.79
N LEU A 141 -8.96 -4.57 8.86
CA LEU A 141 -7.55 -4.83 9.18
C LEU A 141 -6.85 -3.62 9.79
N ASN A 142 -7.15 -2.44 9.29
CA ASN A 142 -6.51 -1.20 9.71
C ASN A 142 -7.03 -0.67 11.06
N LYS A 143 -8.14 -1.19 11.56
CA LYS A 143 -8.69 -0.87 12.89
C LYS A 143 -8.16 -1.78 14.00
N GLN A 144 -7.45 -2.82 13.65
CA GLN A 144 -6.79 -3.71 14.59
C GLN A 144 -5.40 -3.21 14.94
#